data_5885c3faa4055f625bf4b00319931822
#
_entry.id   5885c3faa4055f625bf4b00319931822
#
_cell.length_a   1.000
_cell.length_b   1.000
_cell.length_c   1.000
_cell.angle_alpha   90.00
_cell.angle_beta   90.00
_cell.angle_gamma   90.00
#
_symmetry.space_group_name_H-M   'P 1'
#
loop_
_entity.id
_entity.type
_entity.pdbx_description
1 polymer ?
#
loop_
_entity_poly.entity_id
_entity_poly.type
_entity_poly.pdbx_seq_one_letter_code
_entity_poly.pdbx_strand_id
1 'polypeptide(L)'
;MANGANALKVRGFQTVCSDQQRSLIERTPEGLYCRAAKAWVDPWRPVPRALITHAHADHARPGCGEYWAVASSEGVLRQRLGKDITLHPVAYGEEHWLGQCKVSFHSAGHVLGSAQIRLESEGEVWVVSGDYKRDDDPSCEPFEPVRCDVLITEATFGMPIYRWQSGEQVAKDIHAWWSGDRSRPSLLFCYA
;
A
#
# COMPACT_ATOMS: atom_id res chain seq x y z
N MET A 1 -16.08 -0.62 36.55
CA MET A 1 -15.94 -1.12 35.17
C MET A 1 -15.56 0.06 34.31
N ALA A 2 -14.27 0.26 34.10
CA ALA A 2 -13.74 1.42 33.37
C ALA A 2 -13.22 0.93 32.01
N ASN A 3 -13.89 1.35 30.93
CA ASN A 3 -13.45 1.14 29.56
C ASN A 3 -12.27 2.09 29.28
N GLY A 4 -11.06 1.52 29.21
CA GLY A 4 -9.88 2.23 28.73
C GLY A 4 -9.88 2.33 27.23
N ALA A 5 -10.35 3.44 26.68
CA ALA A 5 -10.13 3.79 25.29
C ALA A 5 -8.67 4.20 25.12
N ASN A 6 -7.84 3.36 24.51
CA ASN A 6 -6.50 3.74 24.05
C ASN A 6 -6.64 4.66 22.83
N ALA A 7 -6.52 5.96 23.06
CA ALA A 7 -6.48 6.95 22.00
C ALA A 7 -5.15 6.82 21.24
N LEU A 8 -5.20 6.46 19.95
CA LEU A 8 -4.07 6.60 19.04
C LEU A 8 -3.66 8.07 18.97
N LYS A 9 -2.46 8.38 19.46
CA LYS A 9 -1.86 9.70 19.34
C LYS A 9 -1.36 9.89 17.91
N VAL A 10 -2.15 10.51 17.05
CA VAL A 10 -1.69 10.99 15.75
C VAL A 10 -0.78 12.19 16.00
N ARG A 11 0.53 12.01 15.84
CA ARG A 11 1.44 13.17 15.80
C ARG A 11 1.35 13.78 14.40
N GLY A 12 0.77 14.97 14.34
CA GLY A 12 0.80 15.77 13.12
C GLY A 12 2.24 16.06 12.68
N PHE A 13 2.44 16.19 11.37
CA PHE A 13 3.71 16.61 10.78
C PHE A 13 4.06 18.03 11.27
N GLN A 14 4.66 18.15 12.45
CA GLN A 14 5.34 19.35 12.88
C GLN A 14 6.77 19.28 12.38
N THR A 15 7.12 20.20 11.50
CA THR A 15 8.50 20.45 11.08
C THR A 15 9.27 20.99 12.29
N VAL A 16 9.86 20.10 13.07
CA VAL A 16 10.80 20.47 14.13
C VAL A 16 12.21 20.30 13.58
N CYS A 17 12.89 21.41 13.37
CA CYS A 17 14.18 21.54 12.70
C CYS A 17 15.39 20.93 13.46
N SER A 18 15.20 20.03 14.42
CA SER A 18 16.28 19.39 15.22
C SER A 18 16.23 17.86 15.29
N ASP A 19 15.18 17.20 14.75
CA ASP A 19 15.03 15.73 14.82
C ASP A 19 15.22 15.01 13.46
N GLN A 20 15.73 15.68 12.43
CA GLN A 20 15.95 15.08 11.11
C GLN A 20 16.97 13.93 11.09
N GLN A 21 17.72 13.74 12.16
CA GLN A 21 18.71 12.65 12.27
C GLN A 21 18.12 11.32 12.77
N ARG A 22 16.85 11.29 13.19
CA ARG A 22 16.19 10.09 13.79
C ARG A 22 15.03 9.52 12.98
N SER A 23 14.60 10.16 11.90
CA SER A 23 13.50 9.64 11.09
C SER A 23 13.98 8.47 10.22
N LEU A 24 13.38 7.29 10.38
CA LEU A 24 13.69 6.12 9.56
C LEU A 24 13.28 6.33 8.10
N ILE A 25 12.19 7.08 7.86
CA ILE A 25 11.72 7.46 6.53
C ILE A 25 11.78 8.97 6.40
N GLU A 26 12.35 9.46 5.30
CA GLU A 26 12.37 10.87 4.93
C GLU A 26 11.71 11.09 3.56
N ARG A 27 11.15 12.28 3.34
CA ARG A 27 10.61 12.67 2.05
C ARG A 27 11.73 13.25 1.18
N THR A 28 11.94 12.65 0.00
CA THR A 28 12.86 13.12 -1.03
C THR A 28 12.08 13.54 -2.29
N PRO A 29 12.73 14.18 -3.28
CA PRO A 29 12.11 14.45 -4.58
C PRO A 29 11.65 13.19 -5.33
N GLU A 30 12.20 12.02 -5.00
CA GLU A 30 11.85 10.73 -5.59
C GLU A 30 10.75 10.01 -4.82
N GLY A 31 10.41 10.42 -3.59
CA GLY A 31 9.38 9.81 -2.77
C GLY A 31 9.81 9.56 -1.32
N LEU A 32 9.22 8.56 -0.69
CA LEU A 32 9.49 8.15 0.69
C LEU A 32 10.75 7.28 0.73
N TYR A 33 11.83 7.79 1.27
CA TYR A 33 13.15 7.14 1.33
C TYR A 33 13.45 6.57 2.71
N CYS A 34 13.74 5.29 2.79
CA CYS A 34 14.31 4.66 3.97
C CYS A 34 15.84 4.57 3.85
N ARG A 35 16.53 5.39 4.65
CA ARG A 35 18.01 5.45 4.60
C ARG A 35 18.65 4.13 5.00
N ALA A 36 18.14 3.48 6.04
CA ALA A 36 18.67 2.21 6.54
C ALA A 36 18.54 1.06 5.53
N ALA A 37 17.45 1.04 4.74
CA ALA A 37 17.23 0.07 3.67
C ALA A 37 17.89 0.48 2.34
N LYS A 38 18.26 1.75 2.17
CA LYS A 38 18.67 2.36 0.89
C LYS A 38 17.62 2.09 -0.20
N ALA A 39 16.35 2.30 0.12
CA ALA A 39 15.22 1.99 -0.73
C ALA A 39 14.12 3.06 -0.60
N TRP A 40 13.32 3.20 -1.64
CA TRP A 40 12.15 4.08 -1.66
C TRP A 40 10.87 3.25 -1.65
N VAL A 41 9.87 3.70 -0.93
CA VAL A 41 8.53 3.13 -0.97
C VAL A 41 7.72 3.90 -2.00
N ASP A 42 7.13 3.18 -2.97
CA ASP A 42 6.30 3.71 -4.06
C ASP A 42 6.89 4.97 -4.69
N PRO A 43 8.09 4.91 -5.27
CA PRO A 43 8.80 6.09 -5.71
C PRO A 43 8.08 6.80 -6.86
N TRP A 44 8.12 8.13 -6.86
CA TRP A 44 7.51 8.98 -7.89
C TRP A 44 8.38 9.13 -9.14
N ARG A 45 9.65 8.75 -9.04
CA ARG A 45 10.67 8.83 -10.10
C ARG A 45 11.55 7.58 -10.05
N PRO A 46 12.30 7.29 -11.13
CA PRO A 46 13.25 6.19 -11.14
C PRO A 46 14.27 6.28 -9.99
N VAL A 47 14.45 5.16 -9.30
CA VAL A 47 15.38 5.01 -8.17
C VAL A 47 16.14 3.69 -8.28
N PRO A 48 17.28 3.51 -7.60
CA PRO A 48 18.02 2.26 -7.62
C PRO A 48 17.20 1.08 -7.08
N ARG A 49 16.45 1.25 -5.96
CA ARG A 49 15.67 0.22 -5.30
C ARG A 49 14.30 0.74 -4.90
N ALA A 50 13.23 0.10 -5.40
CA ALA A 50 11.86 0.42 -5.11
C ALA A 50 11.20 -0.70 -4.29
N LEU A 51 10.53 -0.35 -3.20
CA LEU A 51 9.62 -1.22 -2.46
C LEU A 51 8.21 -0.84 -2.88
N ILE A 52 7.48 -1.75 -3.48
CA ILE A 52 6.17 -1.47 -4.09
C ILE A 52 5.07 -2.02 -3.21
N THR A 53 4.16 -1.15 -2.78
CA THR A 53 3.00 -1.56 -1.98
C THR A 53 1.99 -2.33 -2.83
N HIS A 54 1.72 -1.88 -4.05
CA HIS A 54 0.80 -2.56 -4.97
C HIS A 54 0.99 -2.09 -6.42
N ALA A 55 0.36 -2.76 -7.35
CA ALA A 55 0.62 -2.60 -8.79
C ALA A 55 -0.18 -1.49 -9.48
N HIS A 56 -0.85 -0.56 -8.78
CA HIS A 56 -1.47 0.61 -9.43
C HIS A 56 -0.42 1.55 -10.02
N ALA A 57 -0.80 2.31 -11.06
CA ALA A 57 0.15 3.09 -11.88
C ALA A 57 0.81 4.25 -11.14
N ASP A 58 0.18 4.77 -10.12
CA ASP A 58 0.68 5.85 -9.27
C ASP A 58 1.66 5.36 -8.21
N HIS A 59 1.63 4.07 -7.86
CA HIS A 59 2.54 3.41 -6.92
C HIS A 59 3.68 2.66 -7.63
N ALA A 60 3.39 1.93 -8.71
CA ALA A 60 4.38 1.16 -9.46
C ALA A 60 4.79 1.90 -10.76
N ARG A 61 5.91 2.63 -10.71
CA ARG A 61 6.44 3.39 -11.84
C ARG A 61 7.64 2.69 -12.49
N PRO A 62 7.78 2.77 -13.83
CA PRO A 62 8.88 2.15 -14.55
C PRO A 62 10.22 2.89 -14.32
N GLY A 63 11.33 2.19 -14.65
CA GLY A 63 12.67 2.76 -14.70
C GLY A 63 13.49 2.64 -13.44
N CYS A 64 13.01 1.96 -12.40
CA CYS A 64 13.81 1.65 -11.22
C CYS A 64 14.82 0.51 -11.52
N GLY A 65 15.94 0.51 -10.77
CA GLY A 65 16.98 -0.50 -10.93
C GLY A 65 16.51 -1.88 -10.48
N GLU A 66 15.81 -1.97 -9.36
CA GLU A 66 15.18 -3.18 -8.86
C GLU A 66 13.89 -2.87 -8.10
N TYR A 67 12.99 -3.86 -8.07
CA TYR A 67 11.69 -3.79 -7.42
C TYR A 67 11.53 -4.92 -6.40
N TRP A 68 10.99 -4.61 -5.26
CA TRP A 68 10.60 -5.57 -4.23
C TRP A 68 9.08 -5.47 -4.04
N ALA A 69 8.39 -6.58 -4.17
CA ALA A 69 6.93 -6.62 -4.04
C ALA A 69 6.44 -8.03 -3.68
N VAL A 70 5.21 -8.13 -3.23
CA VAL A 70 4.59 -9.43 -2.92
C VAL A 70 4.46 -10.28 -4.19
N ALA A 71 4.78 -11.57 -4.06
CA ALA A 71 4.82 -12.52 -5.17
C ALA A 71 3.50 -12.61 -5.95
N SER A 72 2.34 -12.47 -5.29
CA SER A 72 1.04 -12.48 -5.96
C SER A 72 0.81 -11.30 -6.90
N SER A 73 1.54 -10.19 -6.75
CA SER A 73 1.50 -9.05 -7.67
C SER A 73 2.44 -9.17 -8.88
N GLU A 74 3.34 -10.18 -8.92
CA GLU A 74 4.41 -10.28 -9.94
C GLU A 74 3.87 -10.20 -11.37
N GLY A 75 2.82 -10.96 -11.70
CA GLY A 75 2.27 -10.98 -13.05
C GLY A 75 1.79 -9.62 -13.51
N VAL A 76 1.10 -8.88 -12.64
CA VAL A 76 0.59 -7.54 -12.92
C VAL A 76 1.74 -6.53 -13.03
N LEU A 77 2.73 -6.61 -12.14
CA LEU A 77 3.91 -5.73 -12.18
C LEU A 77 4.71 -5.93 -13.45
N ARG A 78 4.99 -7.17 -13.87
CA ARG A 78 5.71 -7.45 -15.13
C ARG A 78 4.93 -6.99 -16.37
N GLN A 79 3.61 -7.10 -16.35
CA GLN A 79 2.78 -6.58 -17.44
C GLN A 79 2.83 -5.05 -17.51
N ARG A 80 2.90 -4.36 -16.38
CA ARG A 80 2.89 -2.90 -16.28
C ARG A 80 4.26 -2.27 -16.48
N LEU A 81 5.30 -2.83 -15.87
CA LEU A 81 6.64 -2.24 -15.80
C LEU A 81 7.59 -2.81 -16.84
N GLY A 82 7.27 -3.96 -17.44
CA GLY A 82 8.09 -4.69 -18.41
C GLY A 82 8.45 -6.09 -17.92
N LYS A 83 8.57 -7.02 -18.85
CA LYS A 83 8.85 -8.43 -18.54
C LYS A 83 10.24 -8.63 -17.93
N ASP A 84 11.20 -7.80 -18.33
CA ASP A 84 12.63 -7.93 -18.01
C ASP A 84 13.07 -7.11 -16.81
N ILE A 85 12.13 -6.57 -16.01
CA ILE A 85 12.46 -5.84 -14.78
C ILE A 85 13.16 -6.77 -13.78
N THR A 86 14.10 -6.23 -13.02
CA THR A 86 14.67 -6.91 -11.86
C THR A 86 13.65 -6.84 -10.73
N LEU A 87 12.89 -7.92 -10.54
CA LEU A 87 11.86 -8.03 -9.50
C LEU A 87 12.25 -9.11 -8.50
N HIS A 88 12.20 -8.77 -7.22
CA HIS A 88 12.36 -9.65 -6.07
C HIS A 88 10.96 -9.94 -5.48
N PRO A 89 10.32 -11.03 -5.88
CA PRO A 89 9.03 -11.40 -5.30
C PRO A 89 9.23 -11.97 -3.89
N VAL A 90 8.45 -11.49 -2.93
CA VAL A 90 8.52 -11.91 -1.53
C VAL A 90 7.18 -12.46 -1.05
N ALA A 91 7.20 -13.33 -0.04
CA ALA A 91 5.98 -13.77 0.61
C ALA A 91 5.51 -12.73 1.66
N TYR A 92 4.20 -12.71 1.96
CA TYR A 92 3.70 -11.96 3.09
C TYR A 92 4.33 -12.46 4.39
N GLY A 93 4.73 -11.51 5.26
CA GLY A 93 5.36 -11.79 6.54
C GLY A 93 6.83 -12.23 6.45
N GLU A 94 7.35 -12.47 5.26
CA GLU A 94 8.77 -12.84 5.08
C GLU A 94 9.67 -11.65 5.38
N GLU A 95 10.68 -11.84 6.24
CA GLU A 95 11.61 -10.81 6.67
C GLU A 95 12.88 -10.82 5.82
N HIS A 96 13.24 -9.65 5.28
CA HIS A 96 14.44 -9.45 4.47
C HIS A 96 15.31 -8.34 5.06
N TRP A 97 16.62 -8.55 5.11
CA TRP A 97 17.56 -7.50 5.46
C TRP A 97 17.99 -6.72 4.23
N LEU A 98 17.59 -5.46 4.15
CA LEU A 98 18.06 -4.50 3.16
C LEU A 98 18.92 -3.45 3.85
N GLY A 99 20.24 -3.54 3.68
CA GLY A 99 21.17 -2.72 4.43
C GLY A 99 21.09 -2.99 5.94
N GLN A 100 20.72 -1.96 6.71
CA GLN A 100 20.57 -2.03 8.18
C GLN A 100 19.08 -2.05 8.60
N CYS A 101 18.17 -2.29 7.66
CA CYS A 101 16.74 -2.32 7.89
C CYS A 101 16.18 -3.71 7.63
N LYS A 102 15.37 -4.22 8.54
CA LYS A 102 14.56 -5.41 8.34
C LYS A 102 13.25 -4.98 7.69
N VAL A 103 12.94 -5.55 6.53
CA VAL A 103 11.79 -5.21 5.70
C VAL A 103 10.88 -6.42 5.58
N SER A 104 9.59 -6.24 5.76
CA SER A 104 8.57 -7.25 5.47
C SER A 104 7.32 -6.62 4.89
N PHE A 105 6.55 -7.44 4.16
CA PHE A 105 5.35 -7.04 3.47
C PHE A 105 4.15 -7.75 4.09
N HIS A 106 3.08 -7.03 4.41
CA HIS A 106 1.89 -7.54 5.08
C HIS A 106 0.65 -7.15 4.30
N SER A 107 -0.37 -7.99 4.24
CA SER A 107 -1.52 -7.72 3.39
C SER A 107 -2.20 -6.38 3.71
N ALA A 108 -2.48 -5.60 2.68
CA ALA A 108 -3.23 -4.35 2.75
C ALA A 108 -4.72 -4.51 2.40
N GLY A 109 -5.15 -5.68 1.89
CA GLY A 109 -6.56 -5.97 1.59
C GLY A 109 -7.16 -5.16 0.44
N HIS A 110 -6.35 -4.42 -0.32
CA HIS A 110 -6.82 -3.47 -1.33
C HIS A 110 -7.03 -4.10 -2.69
N VAL A 111 -6.00 -4.74 -3.22
CA VAL A 111 -6.00 -5.48 -4.49
C VAL A 111 -5.05 -6.67 -4.39
N LEU A 112 -5.08 -7.57 -5.39
CA LEU A 112 -4.20 -8.73 -5.45
C LEU A 112 -2.73 -8.32 -5.27
N GLY A 113 -2.07 -8.85 -4.23
CA GLY A 113 -0.68 -8.57 -3.90
C GLY A 113 -0.42 -7.19 -3.29
N SER A 114 -1.47 -6.47 -2.85
CA SER A 114 -1.31 -5.22 -2.12
C SER A 114 -0.72 -5.46 -0.73
N ALA A 115 0.22 -4.62 -0.33
CA ALA A 115 0.95 -4.78 0.91
C ALA A 115 1.18 -3.47 1.65
N GLN A 116 1.12 -3.56 2.97
CA GLN A 116 1.75 -2.61 3.88
C GLN A 116 3.23 -2.97 3.98
N ILE A 117 4.12 -2.00 3.94
CA ILE A 117 5.56 -2.23 4.06
C ILE A 117 6.01 -1.87 5.47
N ARG A 118 6.46 -2.87 6.21
CA ARG A 118 7.02 -2.75 7.55
C ARG A 118 8.53 -2.62 7.46
N LEU A 119 9.07 -1.59 8.09
CA LEU A 119 10.49 -1.25 8.13
C LEU A 119 10.92 -1.18 9.60
N GLU A 120 11.91 -1.98 9.98
CA GLU A 120 12.45 -2.02 11.34
C GLU A 120 13.94 -1.77 11.33
N SER A 121 14.39 -0.77 12.09
CA SER A 121 15.80 -0.44 12.28
C SER A 121 16.01 0.22 13.64
N GLU A 122 17.10 -0.10 14.31
CA GLU A 122 17.48 0.47 15.62
C GLU A 122 16.38 0.36 16.69
N GLY A 123 15.53 -0.69 16.60
CA GLY A 123 14.45 -0.93 17.56
C GLY A 123 13.18 -0.12 17.32
N GLU A 124 13.12 0.69 16.25
CA GLU A 124 11.93 1.43 15.83
C GLU A 124 11.27 0.76 14.62
N VAL A 125 9.93 0.66 14.63
CA VAL A 125 9.14 0.04 13.58
C VAL A 125 8.27 1.09 12.89
N TRP A 126 8.45 1.24 11.60
CA TRP A 126 7.64 2.09 10.74
C TRP A 126 6.84 1.23 9.77
N VAL A 127 5.59 1.64 9.50
CA VAL A 127 4.75 1.00 8.48
C VAL A 127 4.27 2.06 7.48
N VAL A 128 4.42 1.75 6.20
CA VAL A 128 3.79 2.49 5.10
C VAL A 128 2.63 1.65 4.59
N SER A 129 1.40 2.14 4.74
CA SER A 129 0.20 1.35 4.42
C SER A 129 0.05 1.06 2.92
N GLY A 130 0.55 1.96 2.05
CA GLY A 130 0.04 2.03 0.70
C GLY A 130 -1.47 2.31 0.73
N ASP A 131 -2.17 1.97 -0.34
CA ASP A 131 -3.63 1.94 -0.33
C ASP A 131 -4.11 0.68 0.37
N TYR A 132 -5.13 0.79 1.21
CA TYR A 132 -5.62 -0.36 1.98
C TYR A 132 -7.14 -0.40 2.07
N LYS A 133 -7.68 -1.60 2.24
CA LYS A 133 -9.10 -1.85 2.46
C LYS A 133 -9.27 -2.81 3.62
N ARG A 134 -10.10 -2.46 4.59
CA ARG A 134 -10.32 -3.26 5.80
C ARG A 134 -11.47 -4.25 5.67
N ASP A 135 -12.36 -4.01 4.71
CA ASP A 135 -13.45 -4.93 4.41
C ASP A 135 -12.90 -6.10 3.57
N ASP A 136 -13.39 -7.29 3.84
CA ASP A 136 -12.98 -8.50 3.12
C ASP A 136 -13.29 -8.38 1.62
N ASP A 137 -12.33 -8.81 0.81
CA ASP A 137 -12.42 -8.86 -0.63
C ASP A 137 -11.95 -10.25 -1.11
N PRO A 138 -12.82 -11.02 -1.81
CA PRO A 138 -12.46 -12.37 -2.24
C PRO A 138 -11.36 -12.43 -3.31
N SER A 139 -10.94 -11.29 -3.87
CA SER A 139 -9.91 -11.20 -4.90
C SER A 139 -8.49 -11.04 -4.37
N CYS A 140 -8.33 -10.82 -3.06
CA CYS A 140 -7.04 -10.62 -2.42
C CYS A 140 -7.05 -11.12 -0.96
N GLU A 141 -5.86 -11.21 -0.37
CA GLU A 141 -5.71 -11.54 1.04
C GLU A 141 -6.30 -10.40 1.91
N PRO A 142 -6.97 -10.74 3.03
CA PRO A 142 -7.58 -9.77 3.91
C PRO A 142 -6.53 -8.85 4.56
N PHE A 143 -6.97 -7.65 4.97
CA PHE A 143 -6.11 -6.68 5.66
C PHE A 143 -5.53 -7.27 6.95
N GLU A 144 -4.21 -7.16 7.11
CA GLU A 144 -3.48 -7.59 8.30
C GLU A 144 -3.12 -6.38 9.17
N PRO A 145 -3.60 -6.26 10.43
CA PRO A 145 -3.13 -5.21 11.33
C PRO A 145 -1.66 -5.39 11.71
N VAL A 146 -0.81 -4.42 11.38
CA VAL A 146 0.62 -4.46 11.68
C VAL A 146 0.94 -3.50 12.83
N ARG A 147 1.61 -4.02 13.88
CA ARG A 147 2.05 -3.20 15.00
C ARG A 147 3.26 -2.34 14.60
N CYS A 148 3.22 -1.03 14.93
CA CYS A 148 4.28 -0.11 14.60
C CYS A 148 4.35 1.07 15.59
N ASP A 149 5.49 1.75 15.61
CA ASP A 149 5.69 2.99 16.35
C ASP A 149 5.23 4.19 15.52
N VAL A 150 5.41 4.14 14.20
CA VAL A 150 4.98 5.16 13.26
C VAL A 150 4.23 4.54 12.08
N LEU A 151 3.07 5.09 11.75
CA LEU A 151 2.27 4.73 10.58
C LEU A 151 2.23 5.90 9.59
N ILE A 152 2.67 5.65 8.36
CA ILE A 152 2.42 6.52 7.21
C ILE A 152 1.24 5.90 6.46
N THR A 153 0.13 6.63 6.40
CA THR A 153 -1.13 6.10 5.85
C THR A 153 -1.74 7.06 4.83
N GLU A 154 -2.42 6.48 3.85
CA GLU A 154 -3.34 7.21 2.97
C GLU A 154 -4.56 7.70 3.74
N ALA A 155 -5.30 8.64 3.16
CA ALA A 155 -6.56 9.13 3.69
C ALA A 155 -7.53 9.55 2.57
N THR A 156 -7.50 8.87 1.43
CA THR A 156 -8.27 9.18 0.22
C THR A 156 -9.76 9.31 0.51
N PHE A 157 -10.30 8.39 1.30
CA PHE A 157 -11.69 8.37 1.73
C PHE A 157 -11.84 8.59 3.25
N GLY A 158 -10.89 9.24 3.88
CA GLY A 158 -10.85 9.48 5.33
C GLY A 158 -11.91 10.45 5.86
N MET A 159 -12.62 11.16 4.99
CA MET A 159 -13.67 12.08 5.41
C MET A 159 -15.00 11.36 5.63
N PRO A 160 -15.79 11.71 6.69
CA PRO A 160 -17.07 11.07 7.02
C PRO A 160 -18.17 11.21 5.95
N ILE A 161 -17.96 12.05 4.93
CA ILE A 161 -18.90 12.19 3.81
C ILE A 161 -18.92 10.98 2.89
N TYR A 162 -17.81 10.21 2.86
CA TYR A 162 -17.74 8.99 2.06
C TYR A 162 -18.44 7.85 2.80
N ARG A 163 -19.56 7.40 2.21
CA ARG A 163 -20.35 6.28 2.71
C ARG A 163 -20.60 5.31 1.56
N TRP A 164 -20.27 4.06 1.78
CA TRP A 164 -20.37 3.03 0.76
C TRP A 164 -21.54 2.11 1.07
N GLN A 165 -22.27 1.72 0.03
CA GLN A 165 -23.22 0.62 0.09
C GLN A 165 -22.45 -0.70 0.19
N SER A 166 -23.11 -1.78 0.67
CA SER A 166 -22.50 -3.09 0.62
C SER A 166 -22.26 -3.53 -0.82
N GLY A 167 -21.19 -4.29 -1.07
CA GLY A 167 -20.90 -4.86 -2.39
C GLY A 167 -22.08 -5.68 -2.95
N GLU A 168 -22.81 -6.39 -2.09
CA GLU A 168 -24.02 -7.12 -2.47
C GLU A 168 -25.12 -6.20 -3.00
N GLN A 169 -25.36 -5.06 -2.36
CA GLN A 169 -26.35 -4.10 -2.83
C GLN A 169 -25.94 -3.49 -4.17
N VAL A 170 -24.67 -3.09 -4.31
CA VAL A 170 -24.12 -2.58 -5.57
C VAL A 170 -24.25 -3.59 -6.70
N ALA A 171 -23.95 -4.87 -6.44
CA ALA A 171 -24.10 -5.93 -7.43
C ALA A 171 -25.57 -6.13 -7.85
N LYS A 172 -26.51 -6.07 -6.91
CA LYS A 172 -27.96 -6.13 -7.21
C LYS A 172 -28.40 -4.95 -8.07
N ASP A 173 -27.94 -3.74 -7.76
CA ASP A 173 -28.30 -2.53 -8.51
C ASP A 173 -27.74 -2.58 -9.93
N ILE A 174 -26.48 -3.01 -10.11
CA ILE A 174 -25.86 -3.22 -11.42
C ILE A 174 -26.63 -4.29 -12.21
N HIS A 175 -26.98 -5.41 -11.58
CA HIS A 175 -27.73 -6.47 -12.24
C HIS A 175 -29.14 -6.01 -12.66
N ALA A 176 -29.84 -5.28 -11.81
CA ALA A 176 -31.16 -4.72 -12.10
C ALA A 176 -31.10 -3.73 -13.28
N TRP A 177 -30.12 -2.82 -13.26
CA TRP A 177 -29.87 -1.88 -14.34
C TRP A 177 -29.58 -2.59 -15.68
N TRP A 178 -28.64 -3.54 -15.67
CA TRP A 178 -28.26 -4.28 -16.87
C TRP A 178 -29.40 -5.14 -17.43
N SER A 179 -30.23 -5.73 -16.54
CA SER A 179 -31.36 -6.59 -16.93
C SER A 179 -32.58 -5.81 -17.39
N GLY A 180 -32.66 -4.52 -17.06
CA GLY A 180 -33.83 -3.67 -17.37
C GLY A 180 -34.02 -3.37 -18.86
N ASP A 181 -32.96 -3.32 -19.66
CA ASP A 181 -33.01 -3.18 -21.11
C ASP A 181 -31.92 -3.98 -21.79
N ARG A 182 -32.27 -5.15 -22.31
CA ARG A 182 -31.34 -6.02 -23.04
C ARG A 182 -31.35 -5.81 -24.56
N SER A 183 -32.12 -4.84 -25.04
CA SER A 183 -32.18 -4.53 -26.46
C SER A 183 -30.97 -3.75 -26.98
N ARG A 184 -30.19 -3.18 -26.08
CA ARG A 184 -29.01 -2.39 -26.39
C ARG A 184 -27.78 -2.90 -25.57
N PRO A 185 -26.55 -2.78 -26.12
CA PRO A 185 -25.36 -3.04 -25.34
C PRO A 185 -25.21 -2.05 -24.16
N SER A 186 -24.81 -2.53 -23.00
CA SER A 186 -24.56 -1.72 -21.82
C SER A 186 -23.06 -1.56 -21.62
N LEU A 187 -22.61 -0.35 -21.28
CA LEU A 187 -21.22 -0.06 -20.92
C LEU A 187 -21.16 0.31 -19.44
N LEU A 188 -20.46 -0.51 -18.65
CA LEU A 188 -20.16 -0.22 -17.25
C LEU A 188 -18.72 0.30 -17.15
N PHE A 189 -18.57 1.56 -16.73
CA PHE A 189 -17.26 2.13 -16.41
C PHE A 189 -16.98 1.94 -14.92
N CYS A 190 -15.89 1.25 -14.59
CA CYS A 190 -15.44 1.04 -13.23
C CYS A 190 -14.09 1.73 -13.04
N TYR A 191 -13.99 2.47 -11.95
CA TYR A 191 -12.73 3.01 -11.45
C TYR A 191 -12.20 2.07 -10.37
N ALA A 192 -10.95 1.66 -10.49
CA ALA A 192 -10.25 0.80 -9.53
C ALA A 192 -8.97 1.47 -9.04
#